data_364087fb53faf60fd88b8cc44eba774a
#
_entry.id   364087fb53faf60fd88b8cc44eba774a
#
_cell.length_a   1.000
_cell.length_b   1.000
_cell.length_c   1.000
_cell.angle_alpha   90.00
_cell.angle_beta   90.00
_cell.angle_gamma   90.00
#
_symmetry.space_group_name_H-M   'P 1'
#
loop_
_entity.id
_entity.type
_entity.pdbx_description
1 polymer ?
#
loop_
_entity_poly.entity_id
_entity_poly.type
_entity_poly.pdbx_seq_one_letter_code
_entity_poly.pdbx_strand_id
1 'polypeptide(L)'
;GEKGMTIEDGIFYACSGTVKNRLTARKTISSTVLGKEGFFNLSLVGEGVAALESNVPYEELIEVELDNDELKIDGNLAVCWSSGLEFTVERSTKTLVGSAVSGEGLVNVYRGTGKVLMSPVAPTASLYEATHTVEAKPGVEMHEAE
;
A
#
# COMPACT_ATOMS: atom_id res chain seq x y z
N GLY A 1 -19.11 2.63 12.91
CA GLY A 1 -18.04 3.41 12.25
C GLY A 1 -18.45 3.77 10.83
N GLU A 2 -17.95 4.87 10.31
CA GLU A 2 -18.21 5.26 8.91
C GLU A 2 -17.72 4.13 7.99
N LYS A 3 -18.58 3.73 7.05
CA LYS A 3 -18.21 2.76 6.01
C LYS A 3 -17.21 3.42 5.05
N GLY A 4 -16.11 2.78 4.83
CA GLY A 4 -15.06 3.27 3.93
C GLY A 4 -14.06 2.19 3.58
N MET A 5 -13.15 2.55 2.66
CA MET A 5 -12.02 1.70 2.31
C MET A 5 -10.71 2.48 2.46
N THR A 6 -9.68 1.81 2.86
CA THR A 6 -8.30 2.31 2.81
C THR A 6 -7.64 1.68 1.60
N ILE A 7 -6.86 2.45 0.86
CA ILE A 7 -6.23 2.01 -0.38
C ILE A 7 -4.71 2.05 -0.26
N GLU A 8 -4.05 1.23 -1.05
CA GLU A 8 -2.59 1.25 -1.19
C GLU A 8 -2.15 2.54 -1.89
N ASP A 9 -0.90 2.96 -1.62
CA ASP A 9 -0.35 4.19 -2.18
C ASP A 9 -0.21 4.10 -3.71
N GLY A 10 -0.44 5.24 -4.37
CA GLY A 10 -0.22 5.40 -5.80
C GLY A 10 -1.29 4.83 -6.73
N ILE A 11 -2.32 4.15 -6.20
CA ILE A 11 -3.36 3.50 -7.03
C ILE A 11 -4.65 4.33 -7.18
N PHE A 12 -4.78 5.45 -6.46
CA PHE A 12 -5.95 6.30 -6.57
C PHE A 12 -5.96 7.05 -7.90
N TYR A 13 -7.06 6.96 -8.63
CA TYR A 13 -7.26 7.67 -9.88
C TYR A 13 -8.29 8.79 -9.76
N ALA A 14 -9.51 8.46 -9.33
CA ALA A 14 -10.61 9.42 -9.20
C ALA A 14 -11.69 8.90 -8.24
N CYS A 15 -12.55 9.77 -7.76
CA CYS A 15 -13.77 9.38 -7.06
C CYS A 15 -14.91 10.37 -7.30
N SER A 16 -16.14 9.93 -6.97
CA SER A 16 -17.30 10.81 -6.93
C SER A 16 -17.09 11.95 -5.93
N GLY A 17 -17.65 13.13 -6.20
CA GLY A 17 -17.58 14.28 -5.30
C GLY A 17 -18.25 14.07 -3.93
N THR A 18 -19.06 13.04 -3.79
CA THR A 18 -19.67 12.61 -2.53
C THR A 18 -18.75 11.79 -1.64
N VAL A 19 -17.66 11.25 -2.19
CA VAL A 19 -16.65 10.51 -1.45
C VAL A 19 -15.63 11.47 -0.83
N LYS A 20 -15.42 11.34 0.47
CA LYS A 20 -14.43 12.12 1.22
C LYS A 20 -13.16 11.31 1.34
N ASN A 21 -12.03 11.98 1.21
CA ASN A 21 -10.71 11.40 1.42
C ASN A 21 -10.15 11.82 2.79
N ARG A 22 -9.46 10.89 3.45
CA ARG A 22 -8.75 11.13 4.72
C ARG A 22 -7.40 10.43 4.66
N LEU A 23 -6.39 11.05 5.22
CA LEU A 23 -5.10 10.41 5.44
C LEU A 23 -5.15 9.66 6.78
N THR A 24 -4.87 8.37 6.74
CA THR A 24 -4.81 7.51 7.93
C THR A 24 -3.37 7.10 8.17
N ALA A 25 -2.85 7.42 9.35
CA ALA A 25 -1.48 7.05 9.72
C ALA A 25 -1.32 5.53 9.84
N ARG A 26 -0.26 5.00 9.26
CA ARG A 26 0.15 3.59 9.46
C ARG A 26 0.73 3.44 10.86
N LYS A 27 0.26 2.47 11.59
CA LYS A 27 0.90 2.05 12.85
C LYS A 27 2.03 1.08 12.52
N THR A 28 3.26 1.45 12.88
CA THR A 28 4.41 0.55 12.80
C THR A 28 4.85 0.16 14.20
N ILE A 29 5.06 -1.12 14.44
CA ILE A 29 5.53 -1.63 15.75
C ILE A 29 6.99 -1.26 16.01
N SER A 30 7.75 -0.92 14.97
CA SER A 30 9.16 -0.52 15.12
C SER A 30 9.42 0.81 14.41
N SER A 31 9.49 1.87 15.19
CA SER A 31 9.91 3.20 14.72
C SER A 31 11.35 3.24 14.15
N THR A 32 12.12 2.19 14.37
CA THR A 32 13.52 2.07 13.95
C THR A 32 13.67 1.58 12.50
N VAL A 33 12.62 0.99 11.91
CA VAL A 33 12.72 0.29 10.62
C VAL A 33 12.33 1.17 9.44
N LEU A 34 11.52 2.21 9.65
CA LEU A 34 10.89 2.97 8.56
C LEU A 34 11.20 4.46 8.63
N GLY A 35 12.39 4.89 8.93
CA GLY A 35 12.76 6.30 8.86
C GLY A 35 11.77 7.26 9.55
N LYS A 36 12.10 8.53 9.65
CA LYS A 36 11.30 9.54 10.37
C LYS A 36 10.06 10.03 9.60
N GLU A 37 9.76 9.48 8.44
CA GLU A 37 8.59 9.89 7.65
C GLU A 37 7.40 9.02 8.02
N GLY A 38 6.37 9.64 8.56
CA GLY A 38 5.10 8.99 8.86
C GLY A 38 4.46 8.49 7.58
N PHE A 39 4.24 7.19 7.49
CA PHE A 39 3.53 6.59 6.37
C PHE A 39 2.02 6.77 6.59
N PHE A 40 1.36 7.27 5.57
CA PHE A 40 -0.08 7.45 5.56
C PHE A 40 -0.67 6.64 4.41
N ASN A 41 -1.86 6.08 4.64
CA ASN A 41 -2.68 5.56 3.58
C ASN A 41 -3.87 6.49 3.33
N LEU A 42 -4.35 6.51 2.10
CA LEU A 42 -5.56 7.23 1.74
C LEU A 42 -6.78 6.39 2.10
N SER A 43 -7.68 6.93 2.90
CA SER A 43 -8.99 6.33 3.20
C SER A 43 -10.09 7.10 2.49
N LEU A 44 -10.93 6.38 1.78
CA LEU A 44 -12.11 6.88 1.07
C LEU A 44 -13.34 6.55 1.90
N VAL A 45 -14.14 7.56 2.25
CA VAL A 45 -15.26 7.44 3.16
C VAL A 45 -16.52 8.07 2.54
N GLY A 46 -17.66 7.42 2.68
CA GLY A 46 -18.94 7.90 2.18
C GLY A 46 -19.54 6.96 1.13
N GLU A 47 -20.54 7.47 0.42
CA GLU A 47 -21.23 6.75 -0.65
C GLU A 47 -20.82 7.32 -2.01
N GLY A 48 -20.46 6.46 -2.94
CA GLY A 48 -20.06 6.86 -4.28
C GLY A 48 -19.22 5.81 -4.96
N VAL A 49 -18.54 6.21 -6.04
CA VAL A 49 -17.67 5.37 -6.84
C VAL A 49 -16.25 5.90 -6.74
N ALA A 50 -15.28 5.01 -6.60
CA ALA A 50 -13.87 5.32 -6.74
C ALA A 50 -13.27 4.47 -7.87
N ALA A 51 -12.41 5.09 -8.66
CA ALA A 51 -11.59 4.42 -9.67
C ALA A 51 -10.17 4.26 -9.11
N LEU A 52 -9.71 3.03 -9.12
CA LEU A 52 -8.37 2.66 -8.65
C LEU A 52 -7.61 1.99 -9.81
N GLU A 53 -6.32 2.22 -9.85
CA GLU A 53 -5.44 1.53 -10.77
C GLU A 53 -5.12 0.13 -10.23
N SER A 54 -5.08 -0.86 -11.11
CA SER A 54 -4.71 -2.23 -10.78
C SER A 54 -3.72 -2.78 -11.81
N ASN A 55 -2.75 -3.53 -11.33
CA ASN A 55 -1.76 -4.21 -12.18
C ASN A 55 -2.27 -5.53 -12.78
N VAL A 56 -3.45 -5.96 -12.36
CA VAL A 56 -4.14 -7.16 -12.90
C VAL A 56 -5.60 -6.85 -13.20
N PRO A 57 -6.25 -7.60 -14.10
CA PRO A 57 -7.69 -7.51 -14.30
C PRO A 57 -8.47 -7.77 -13.01
N TYR A 58 -9.66 -7.18 -12.90
CA TYR A 58 -10.50 -7.31 -11.71
C TYR A 58 -10.80 -8.79 -11.35
N GLU A 59 -10.98 -9.62 -12.35
CA GLU A 59 -11.28 -11.05 -12.20
C GLU A 59 -10.15 -11.86 -11.57
N GLU A 60 -8.93 -11.33 -11.59
CA GLU A 60 -7.77 -11.96 -10.96
C GLU A 60 -7.54 -11.49 -9.52
N LEU A 61 -8.23 -10.44 -9.08
CA LEU A 61 -8.12 -9.96 -7.71
C LEU A 61 -8.76 -10.96 -6.74
N ILE A 62 -8.13 -11.12 -5.59
CA ILE A 62 -8.55 -12.05 -4.54
C ILE A 62 -9.17 -11.25 -3.40
N GLU A 63 -10.45 -11.50 -3.11
CA GLU A 63 -11.12 -10.94 -1.94
C GLU A 63 -11.01 -11.91 -0.75
N VAL A 64 -10.51 -11.41 0.37
CA VAL A 64 -10.42 -12.14 1.64
C VAL A 64 -11.36 -11.47 2.64
N GLU A 65 -12.31 -12.23 3.16
CA GLU A 65 -13.17 -11.80 4.27
C GLU A 65 -12.54 -12.17 5.61
N LEU A 66 -12.53 -11.23 6.54
CA LEU A 66 -12.10 -11.42 7.92
C LEU A 66 -13.32 -11.24 8.84
N ASP A 67 -13.51 -12.18 9.76
CA ASP A 67 -14.52 -12.11 10.81
C ASP A 67 -13.85 -12.24 12.18
N ASN A 68 -13.45 -11.11 12.76
CA ASN A 68 -12.63 -11.02 13.96
C ASN A 68 -11.36 -11.88 13.85
N ASP A 69 -10.68 -11.74 12.72
CA ASP A 69 -9.56 -12.58 12.30
C ASP A 69 -8.35 -11.73 11.90
N GLU A 70 -7.27 -12.38 11.56
CA GLU A 70 -5.98 -11.79 11.19
C GLU A 70 -5.52 -12.32 9.82
N LEU A 71 -5.13 -11.41 8.93
CA LEU A 71 -4.48 -11.72 7.65
C LEU A 71 -3.08 -11.13 7.64
N LYS A 72 -2.08 -11.94 7.34
CA LYS A 72 -0.69 -11.53 7.12
C LYS A 72 -0.32 -11.68 5.65
N ILE A 73 0.15 -10.61 5.05
CA ILE A 73 0.54 -10.57 3.64
C ILE A 73 1.99 -10.09 3.55
N ASP A 74 2.80 -10.83 2.83
CA ASP A 74 4.15 -10.42 2.49
C ASP A 74 4.13 -9.45 1.30
N GLY A 75 4.86 -8.35 1.44
CA GLY A 75 4.98 -7.33 0.39
C GLY A 75 3.71 -6.51 0.15
N ASN A 76 3.70 -5.81 -0.98
CA ASN A 76 2.64 -4.86 -1.38
C ASN A 76 1.59 -5.53 -2.28
N LEU A 77 0.96 -6.58 -1.78
CA LEU A 77 -0.07 -7.31 -2.53
C LEU A 77 -1.48 -6.78 -2.28
N ALA A 78 -1.73 -6.10 -1.16
CA ALA A 78 -3.04 -5.53 -0.90
C ALA A 78 -3.30 -4.32 -1.80
N VAL A 79 -4.49 -4.30 -2.39
CA VAL A 79 -4.98 -3.19 -3.23
C VAL A 79 -5.78 -2.22 -2.36
N CYS A 80 -6.76 -2.73 -1.65
CA CYS A 80 -7.55 -1.95 -0.71
C CYS A 80 -8.16 -2.85 0.38
N TRP A 81 -8.61 -2.23 1.47
CA TRP A 81 -9.22 -2.94 2.58
C TRP A 81 -10.26 -2.09 3.30
N SER A 82 -11.15 -2.72 4.04
CA SER A 82 -12.15 -2.03 4.87
C SER A 82 -11.45 -1.10 5.88
N SER A 83 -11.89 0.15 5.95
CA SER A 83 -11.28 1.16 6.85
C SER A 83 -11.44 0.83 8.34
N GLY A 84 -12.32 -0.10 8.69
CA GLY A 84 -12.48 -0.62 10.05
C GLY A 84 -11.43 -1.65 10.48
N LEU A 85 -10.64 -2.18 9.54
CA LEU A 85 -9.54 -3.09 9.88
C LEU A 85 -8.37 -2.32 10.49
N GLU A 86 -7.76 -2.88 11.52
CA GLU A 86 -6.49 -2.40 12.02
C GLU A 86 -5.37 -2.88 11.09
N PHE A 87 -4.59 -1.92 10.58
CA PHE A 87 -3.45 -2.19 9.72
C PHE A 87 -2.14 -1.88 10.46
N THR A 88 -1.25 -2.87 10.50
CA THR A 88 0.10 -2.71 11.07
C THR A 88 1.14 -3.34 10.16
N VAL A 89 2.38 -2.85 10.23
CA VAL A 89 3.55 -3.47 9.60
C VAL A 89 4.39 -4.11 10.69
N GLU A 90 4.60 -5.41 10.58
CA GLU A 90 5.29 -6.22 11.58
C GLU A 90 6.49 -6.95 10.97
N ARG A 91 7.43 -7.37 11.82
CA ARG A 91 8.50 -8.27 11.38
C ARG A 91 8.00 -9.70 11.30
N SER A 92 8.32 -10.37 10.19
CA SER A 92 8.08 -11.81 10.08
C SER A 92 8.97 -12.56 11.07
N THR A 93 8.37 -13.38 11.93
CA THR A 93 9.10 -14.21 12.89
C THR A 93 9.92 -15.33 12.26
N LYS A 94 9.71 -15.59 10.97
CA LYS A 94 10.40 -16.67 10.25
C LYS A 94 11.77 -16.30 9.69
N THR A 95 12.18 -15.05 9.77
CA THR A 95 13.40 -14.55 9.13
C THR A 95 14.36 -13.90 10.14
N LEU A 96 14.70 -14.61 11.23
CA LEU A 96 15.65 -14.12 12.23
C LEU A 96 17.13 -14.31 11.83
N VAL A 97 17.41 -14.95 10.71
CA VAL A 97 18.79 -15.23 10.30
C VAL A 97 18.99 -14.74 8.87
N GLY A 98 19.54 -13.55 8.72
CA GLY A 98 20.11 -13.06 7.44
C GLY A 98 19.41 -11.89 6.74
N SER A 99 18.21 -11.46 7.11
CA SER A 99 17.47 -10.43 6.36
C SER A 99 17.42 -9.05 7.03
N ALA A 100 18.26 -8.79 8.00
CA ALA A 100 18.28 -7.49 8.69
C ALA A 100 18.79 -6.32 7.82
N VAL A 101 19.25 -6.59 6.60
CA VAL A 101 19.95 -5.60 5.76
C VAL A 101 19.15 -5.16 4.54
N SER A 102 18.09 -5.89 4.13
CA SER A 102 17.45 -5.64 2.83
C SER A 102 15.97 -5.21 2.89
N GLY A 103 15.40 -4.90 4.08
CA GLY A 103 13.96 -4.62 4.21
C GLY A 103 13.07 -5.85 4.00
N GLU A 104 13.62 -7.00 3.67
CA GLU A 104 12.95 -8.28 3.61
C GLU A 104 12.62 -8.74 5.03
N GLY A 105 11.44 -9.32 5.21
CA GLY A 105 10.97 -9.81 6.51
C GLY A 105 9.95 -8.92 7.20
N LEU A 106 9.42 -7.90 6.52
CA LEU A 106 8.27 -7.15 6.95
C LEU A 106 7.00 -7.74 6.35
N VAL A 107 5.97 -7.87 7.16
CA VAL A 107 4.65 -8.31 6.73
C VAL A 107 3.60 -7.26 7.07
N ASN A 108 2.67 -7.08 6.15
CA ASN A 108 1.47 -6.28 6.36
C ASN A 108 0.44 -7.14 7.10
N VAL A 109 -0.10 -6.63 8.20
CA VAL A 109 -1.04 -7.35 9.04
C VAL A 109 -2.35 -6.57 9.13
N TYR A 110 -3.44 -7.24 8.82
CA TYR A 110 -4.80 -6.72 8.85
C TYR A 110 -5.59 -7.50 9.90
N ARG A 111 -6.20 -6.80 10.88
CA ARG A 111 -6.95 -7.42 11.99
C ARG A 111 -8.35 -6.85 12.11
N GLY A 112 -9.29 -7.69 12.43
CA GLY A 112 -10.66 -7.31 12.74
C GLY A 112 -11.70 -7.97 11.85
N THR A 113 -12.80 -7.25 11.59
CA THR A 113 -13.89 -7.70 10.74
C THR A 113 -14.01 -6.78 9.53
N GLY A 114 -13.92 -7.35 8.33
CA GLY A 114 -13.94 -6.59 7.08
C GLY A 114 -13.39 -7.39 5.91
N LYS A 115 -13.02 -6.70 4.84
CA LYS A 115 -12.52 -7.30 3.61
C LYS A 115 -11.16 -6.71 3.25
N VAL A 116 -10.32 -7.56 2.66
CA VAL A 116 -9.06 -7.17 2.02
C VAL A 116 -9.12 -7.63 0.57
N LEU A 117 -8.91 -6.73 -0.38
CA LEU A 117 -8.76 -7.04 -1.79
C LEU A 117 -7.28 -7.03 -2.13
N MET A 118 -6.77 -8.10 -2.70
CA MET A 118 -5.36 -8.25 -2.98
C MET A 118 -5.09 -8.74 -4.41
N SER A 119 -3.93 -8.35 -4.93
CA SER A 119 -3.40 -8.86 -6.18
C SER A 119 -2.62 -10.16 -5.94
N PRO A 120 -2.73 -11.16 -6.82
CA PRO A 120 -1.93 -12.39 -6.72
C PRO A 120 -0.45 -12.17 -7.05
N VAL A 121 -0.10 -11.03 -7.63
CA VAL A 121 1.27 -10.69 -8.03
C VAL A 121 1.63 -9.28 -7.55
N ALA A 122 2.90 -9.08 -7.24
CA ALA A 122 3.41 -7.76 -6.86
C ALA A 122 3.31 -6.76 -8.03
N PRO A 123 3.09 -5.47 -7.74
CA PRO A 123 3.08 -4.43 -8.77
C PRO A 123 4.40 -4.40 -9.54
N THR A 124 4.31 -4.38 -10.88
CA THR A 124 5.49 -4.34 -11.77
C THR A 124 6.26 -3.01 -11.71
N ALA A 125 5.67 -1.95 -11.17
CA ALA A 125 6.32 -0.65 -10.98
C ALA A 125 7.60 -0.75 -10.14
N SER A 126 7.68 -1.67 -9.18
CA SER A 126 8.90 -1.90 -8.39
C SER A 126 10.06 -2.45 -9.23
N LEU A 127 9.77 -3.15 -10.33
CA LEU A 127 10.79 -3.62 -11.27
C LEU A 127 11.22 -2.50 -12.23
N TYR A 128 10.31 -1.57 -12.56
CA TYR A 128 10.62 -0.43 -13.43
C TYR A 128 11.53 0.58 -12.72
N GLU A 129 11.29 0.86 -11.45
CA GLU A 129 12.16 1.74 -10.66
C GLU A 129 13.54 1.12 -10.41
N ALA A 130 13.63 -0.19 -10.23
CA ALA A 130 14.89 -0.88 -10.05
C ALA A 130 15.75 -0.93 -11.33
N THR A 131 15.14 -0.84 -12.52
CA THR A 131 15.83 -0.89 -13.81
C THR A 131 16.08 0.49 -14.41
N HIS A 132 15.46 1.54 -13.92
CA HIS A 132 15.57 2.93 -14.40
C HIS A 132 16.13 3.87 -13.33
N THR A 133 17.16 3.48 -12.61
CA THR A 133 18.10 4.45 -12.08
C THR A 133 18.90 4.97 -13.28
N VAL A 134 18.31 5.90 -14.01
CA VAL A 134 19.03 6.69 -14.99
C VAL A 134 20.04 7.49 -14.17
N GLU A 135 21.31 7.14 -14.24
CA GLU A 135 22.39 8.03 -13.87
C GLU A 135 22.14 9.35 -14.59
N ALA A 136 21.71 10.36 -13.85
CA ALA A 136 21.72 11.73 -14.36
C ALA A 136 23.18 12.06 -14.65
N LYS A 137 23.56 12.02 -15.92
CA LYS A 137 24.86 12.54 -16.35
C LYS A 137 24.91 14.01 -15.94
N PRO A 138 25.90 14.43 -15.15
CA PRO A 138 26.10 15.84 -14.87
C PRO A 138 26.48 16.53 -16.19
N GLY A 139 25.66 17.46 -16.67
CA GLY A 139 26.05 18.33 -17.78
C GLY A 139 25.02 18.52 -18.89
N VAL A 140 23.72 18.56 -18.60
CA VAL A 140 22.76 19.16 -19.54
C VAL A 140 22.30 20.49 -18.96
N GLU A 141 22.92 21.58 -19.43
CA GLU A 141 22.41 22.93 -19.23
C GLU A 141 21.06 23.04 -19.93
N MET A 142 20.01 23.35 -19.17
CA MET A 142 18.73 23.74 -19.76
C MET A 142 18.87 25.17 -20.29
N HIS A 143 18.86 25.32 -21.61
CA HIS A 143 18.61 26.62 -22.22
C HIS A 143 17.14 26.98 -22.00
N GLU A 144 16.88 28.04 -21.24
CA GLU A 144 15.60 28.72 -21.24
C GLU A 144 15.35 29.26 -22.66
N ALA A 145 14.20 28.88 -23.23
CA ALA A 145 13.70 29.50 -24.45
C ALA A 145 12.97 30.78 -24.07
N GLU A 146 13.45 31.90 -24.60
CA GLU A 146 12.75 33.21 -24.59
C GLU A 146 11.44 33.15 -25.37
#